data_cc4aee7d5e37596d44561eaee2278472
#
_entry.id   cc4aee7d5e37596d44561eaee2278472
#
_cell.length_a   1.000
_cell.length_b   1.000
_cell.length_c   1.000
_cell.angle_alpha   90.00
_cell.angle_beta   90.00
_cell.angle_gamma   90.00
#
_symmetry.space_group_name_H-M   'P 1'
#
loop_
_entity.id
_entity.type
_entity.pdbx_description
1 polymer ?
#
loop_
_entity_poly.entity_id
_entity_poly.type
_entity_poly.pdbx_seq_one_letter_code
_entity_poly.pdbx_strand_id
1 'polypeptide(L)'
;MSQTVTGPMFAEREPASIIKFVDDYCQGYRTVFPEVRSFEAFKYLHVGMISDIKRKTLPAIARVVGLSNEQGLLHFLTQSPWKVEQLRQTRLKLILQVLAGREITLIIDETGDRKKGETTDYVKRQYIGNL
;
A
#
# COMPACT_ATOMS: atom_id res chain seq x y z
N MET A 1 -47.52 14.37 -3.06
CA MET A 1 -46.36 14.65 -3.94
C MET A 1 -45.13 14.75 -3.08
N SER A 2 -44.29 13.72 -3.10
CA SER A 2 -43.07 13.65 -2.32
C SER A 2 -41.98 14.36 -3.11
N GLN A 3 -41.51 15.53 -2.67
CA GLN A 3 -40.35 16.20 -3.20
C GLN A 3 -39.11 15.52 -2.62
N THR A 4 -38.40 14.78 -3.46
CA THR A 4 -37.08 14.27 -3.15
C THR A 4 -36.12 15.48 -3.20
N VAL A 5 -35.72 15.96 -2.03
CA VAL A 5 -34.67 16.97 -1.91
C VAL A 5 -33.35 16.26 -2.21
N THR A 6 -32.91 16.33 -3.45
CA THR A 6 -31.53 16.02 -3.82
C THR A 6 -30.68 17.18 -3.31
N GLY A 7 -30.10 17.01 -2.11
CA GLY A 7 -29.06 17.91 -1.64
C GLY A 7 -27.88 17.93 -2.62
N PRO A 8 -27.07 19.00 -2.68
CA PRO A 8 -25.93 19.07 -3.56
C PRO A 8 -25.00 17.91 -3.20
N MET A 9 -24.84 16.98 -4.15
CA MET A 9 -23.84 15.95 -4.10
C MET A 9 -22.50 16.70 -4.17
N PHE A 10 -21.82 16.87 -3.04
CA PHE A 10 -20.47 17.41 -3.03
C PHE A 10 -19.62 16.49 -3.88
N ALA A 11 -19.18 16.96 -5.03
CA ALA A 11 -18.27 16.23 -5.86
C ALA A 11 -17.03 15.89 -5.02
N GLU A 12 -16.69 14.61 -4.96
CA GLU A 12 -15.49 14.16 -4.27
C GLU A 12 -14.28 14.87 -4.90
N ARG A 13 -13.45 15.50 -4.05
CA ARG A 13 -12.28 16.22 -4.57
C ARG A 13 -11.30 15.26 -5.26
N GLU A 14 -10.58 15.76 -6.23
CA GLU A 14 -9.51 15.00 -6.85
C GLU A 14 -8.36 14.71 -5.87
N PRO A 15 -7.74 13.51 -5.94
CA PRO A 15 -6.57 13.18 -5.15
C PRO A 15 -5.40 14.12 -5.48
N ALA A 16 -4.65 14.53 -4.46
CA ALA A 16 -3.44 15.31 -4.66
C ALA A 16 -2.41 14.56 -5.52
N SER A 17 -1.82 15.23 -6.48
CA SER A 17 -0.68 14.73 -7.25
C SER A 17 0.60 14.81 -6.42
N ILE A 18 1.46 13.80 -6.51
CA ILE A 18 2.71 13.72 -5.74
C ILE A 18 3.91 13.63 -6.70
N ILE A 19 4.08 12.48 -7.34
CA ILE A 19 5.14 12.21 -8.32
C ILE A 19 4.50 11.44 -9.47
N LYS A 20 4.68 11.91 -10.68
CA LYS A 20 3.97 11.40 -11.86
C LYS A 20 3.98 9.87 -11.97
N PHE A 21 5.12 9.21 -11.88
CA PHE A 21 5.18 7.76 -12.05
C PHE A 21 4.51 6.98 -10.92
N VAL A 22 4.49 7.52 -9.69
CA VAL A 22 3.74 6.93 -8.57
C VAL A 22 2.25 7.16 -8.76
N ASP A 23 1.85 8.36 -9.17
CA ASP A 23 0.45 8.67 -9.48
C ASP A 23 -0.09 7.75 -10.59
N ASP A 24 0.65 7.58 -11.67
CA ASP A 24 0.29 6.71 -12.79
C ASP A 24 0.17 5.23 -12.36
N TYR A 25 1.14 4.74 -11.58
CA TYR A 25 1.10 3.37 -11.03
C TYR A 25 -0.07 3.16 -10.08
N CYS A 26 -0.25 4.07 -9.13
CA CYS A 26 -1.30 3.96 -8.12
C CYS A 26 -2.70 4.11 -8.70
N GLN A 27 -2.86 4.76 -9.85
CA GLN A 27 -4.15 4.89 -10.53
C GLN A 27 -4.83 3.54 -10.80
N GLY A 28 -4.06 2.48 -11.05
CA GLY A 28 -4.57 1.12 -11.19
C GLY A 28 -5.26 0.57 -9.94
N TYR A 29 -5.02 1.17 -8.77
CA TYR A 29 -5.62 0.80 -7.49
C TYR A 29 -6.74 1.73 -7.03
N ARG A 30 -7.10 2.74 -7.81
CA ARG A 30 -8.06 3.78 -7.39
C ARG A 30 -9.37 3.20 -6.87
N THR A 31 -9.88 2.14 -7.50
CA THR A 31 -11.14 1.49 -7.14
C THR A 31 -11.08 0.67 -5.84
N VAL A 32 -9.89 0.36 -5.35
CA VAL A 32 -9.69 -0.35 -4.08
C VAL A 32 -9.98 0.54 -2.88
N PHE A 33 -9.80 1.85 -3.06
CA PHE A 33 -9.92 2.84 -1.99
C PHE A 33 -11.16 3.71 -2.18
N PRO A 34 -12.21 3.52 -1.35
CA PRO A 34 -13.45 4.29 -1.47
C PRO A 34 -13.28 5.77 -1.13
N GLU A 35 -12.30 6.10 -0.30
CA GLU A 35 -12.03 7.46 0.16
C GLU A 35 -10.78 8.04 -0.52
N VAL A 36 -10.85 9.32 -0.93
CA VAL A 36 -9.69 10.04 -1.49
C VAL A 36 -8.50 10.05 -0.53
N ARG A 37 -8.75 10.28 0.77
CA ARG A 37 -7.69 10.27 1.79
C ARG A 37 -6.96 8.93 1.88
N SER A 38 -7.70 7.83 1.77
CA SER A 38 -7.12 6.48 1.76
C SER A 38 -6.25 6.25 0.53
N PHE A 39 -6.71 6.70 -0.63
CA PHE A 39 -5.93 6.62 -1.85
C PHE A 39 -4.66 7.49 -1.81
N GLU A 40 -4.74 8.70 -1.27
CA GLU A 40 -3.58 9.56 -1.05
C GLU A 40 -2.58 8.92 -0.07
N ALA A 41 -3.04 8.36 1.04
CA ALA A 41 -2.17 7.65 1.99
C ALA A 41 -1.46 6.46 1.34
N PHE A 42 -2.15 5.72 0.50
CA PHE A 42 -1.55 4.64 -0.31
C PHE A 42 -0.42 5.16 -1.20
N LYS A 43 -0.60 6.28 -1.88
CA LYS A 43 0.45 6.93 -2.70
C LYS A 43 1.62 7.40 -1.84
N TYR A 44 1.36 8.04 -0.71
CA TYR A 44 2.41 8.51 0.22
C TYR A 44 3.26 7.36 0.75
N LEU A 45 2.64 6.24 1.10
CA LEU A 45 3.37 5.05 1.53
C LEU A 45 4.29 4.51 0.42
N HIS A 46 3.85 4.51 -0.84
CA HIS A 46 4.69 4.12 -1.97
C HIS A 46 5.91 5.04 -2.11
N VAL A 47 5.72 6.36 -2.07
CA VAL A 47 6.82 7.33 -2.11
C VAL A 47 7.78 7.11 -0.95
N GLY A 48 7.26 6.93 0.26
CA GLY A 48 8.07 6.66 1.44
C GLY A 48 8.89 5.37 1.33
N MET A 49 8.28 4.31 0.80
CA MET A 49 8.94 3.00 0.66
C MET A 49 10.06 3.00 -0.38
N ILE A 50 9.92 3.76 -1.46
CA ILE A 50 10.95 3.88 -2.51
C ILE A 50 11.97 4.99 -2.25
N SER A 51 11.74 5.85 -1.25
CA SER A 51 12.67 6.92 -0.90
C SER A 51 13.91 6.39 -0.16
N ASP A 52 14.98 7.16 -0.20
CA ASP A 52 16.26 6.80 0.44
C ASP A 52 16.29 7.19 1.93
N ILE A 53 15.37 6.65 2.72
CA ILE A 53 15.36 6.78 4.18
C ILE A 53 15.79 5.48 4.83
N LYS A 54 16.72 5.56 5.77
CA LYS A 54 17.31 4.38 6.44
C LYS A 54 16.29 3.53 7.20
N ARG A 55 15.34 4.17 7.86
CA ARG A 55 14.24 3.52 8.60
C ARG A 55 12.90 3.90 8.02
N LYS A 56 12.17 2.92 7.51
CA LYS A 56 10.83 3.07 6.92
C LYS A 56 9.73 3.12 8.01
N THR A 57 9.85 4.06 8.95
CA THR A 57 8.83 4.30 9.97
C THR A 57 7.78 5.29 9.48
N LEU A 58 6.57 5.24 10.00
CA LEU A 58 5.50 6.18 9.60
C LEU A 58 5.88 7.66 9.82
N PRO A 59 6.50 8.06 10.94
CA PRO A 59 6.98 9.44 11.10
C PRO A 59 8.02 9.85 10.06
N ALA A 60 8.94 8.95 9.69
CA ALA A 60 9.96 9.24 8.69
C ALA A 60 9.34 9.36 7.28
N ILE A 61 8.39 8.49 6.95
CA ILE A 61 7.63 8.55 5.69
C ILE A 61 6.83 9.85 5.63
N ALA A 62 6.08 10.18 6.69
CA ALA A 62 5.30 11.42 6.75
C ALA A 62 6.19 12.66 6.48
N ARG A 63 7.37 12.69 7.08
CA ARG A 63 8.32 13.79 6.88
C ARG A 63 8.81 13.89 5.45
N VAL A 64 9.17 12.78 4.82
CA VAL A 64 9.73 12.77 3.46
C VAL A 64 8.69 13.13 2.41
N VAL A 65 7.41 12.83 2.66
CA VAL A 65 6.32 13.19 1.75
C VAL A 65 5.66 14.54 2.08
N GLY A 66 6.19 15.28 3.07
CA GLY A 66 5.74 16.62 3.42
C GLY A 66 4.45 16.69 4.25
N LEU A 67 4.09 15.61 4.94
CA LEU A 67 2.96 15.61 5.88
C LEU A 67 3.37 16.21 7.22
N SER A 68 2.43 16.86 7.90
CA SER A 68 2.65 17.46 9.22
C SER A 68 2.88 16.40 10.31
N ASN A 69 2.28 15.22 10.18
CA ASN A 69 2.42 14.08 11.08
C ASN A 69 2.02 12.77 10.38
N GLU A 70 2.23 11.66 11.07
CA GLU A 70 1.95 10.31 10.58
C GLU A 70 0.52 9.80 10.83
N GLN A 71 -0.34 10.58 11.49
CA GLN A 71 -1.66 10.10 11.94
C GLN A 71 -2.55 9.63 10.79
N GLY A 72 -2.53 10.32 9.66
CA GLY A 72 -3.29 9.91 8.47
C GLY A 72 -2.80 8.58 7.89
N LEU A 73 -1.49 8.32 7.90
CA LEU A 73 -0.91 7.05 7.46
C LEU A 73 -1.25 5.92 8.42
N LEU A 74 -1.20 6.18 9.73
CA LEU A 74 -1.59 5.21 10.75
C LEU A 74 -3.07 4.85 10.64
N HIS A 75 -3.95 5.85 10.50
CA HIS A 75 -5.38 5.65 10.29
C HIS A 75 -5.65 4.79 9.04
N PHE A 76 -4.97 5.07 7.94
CA PHE A 76 -5.07 4.28 6.72
C PHE A 76 -4.77 2.81 6.95
N LEU A 77 -3.71 2.48 7.68
CA LEU A 77 -3.30 1.10 7.95
C LEU A 77 -4.19 0.36 8.95
N THR A 78 -4.83 1.09 9.88
CA THR A 78 -5.53 0.47 11.01
C THR A 78 -7.05 0.56 10.92
N GLN A 79 -7.63 1.56 10.28
CA GLN A 79 -9.04 1.87 10.37
C GLN A 79 -9.73 2.18 9.03
N SER A 80 -8.99 2.41 7.96
CA SER A 80 -9.59 2.74 6.66
C SER A 80 -10.34 1.55 6.05
N PRO A 81 -11.46 1.80 5.36
CA PRO A 81 -12.38 0.77 4.88
C PRO A 81 -11.94 0.14 3.54
N TRP A 82 -10.66 -0.18 3.37
CA TRP A 82 -10.16 -0.91 2.21
C TRP A 82 -9.95 -2.39 2.54
N LYS A 83 -10.01 -3.24 1.52
CA LYS A 83 -9.91 -4.70 1.68
C LYS A 83 -8.62 -5.23 1.10
N VAL A 84 -7.86 -5.96 1.92
CA VAL A 84 -6.58 -6.59 1.53
C VAL A 84 -6.76 -7.49 0.32
N GLU A 85 -7.84 -8.26 0.26
CA GLU A 85 -8.10 -9.17 -0.86
C GLU A 85 -8.28 -8.42 -2.18
N GLN A 86 -9.00 -7.31 -2.21
CA GLN A 86 -9.13 -6.48 -3.40
C GLN A 86 -7.78 -5.90 -3.85
N LEU A 87 -6.95 -5.48 -2.89
CA LEU A 87 -5.60 -5.01 -3.18
C LEU A 87 -4.75 -6.10 -3.82
N ARG A 88 -4.78 -7.32 -3.26
CA ARG A 88 -4.03 -8.47 -3.78
C ARG A 88 -4.47 -8.85 -5.20
N GLN A 89 -5.77 -8.92 -5.43
CA GLN A 89 -6.32 -9.22 -6.75
C GLN A 89 -5.96 -8.16 -7.79
N THR A 90 -6.07 -6.90 -7.44
CA THR A 90 -5.68 -5.78 -8.31
C THR A 90 -4.20 -5.85 -8.64
N ARG A 91 -3.34 -6.06 -7.64
CA ARG A 91 -1.89 -6.22 -7.84
C ARG A 91 -1.58 -7.39 -8.78
N LEU A 92 -2.18 -8.54 -8.54
CA LEU A 92 -1.97 -9.72 -9.39
C LEU A 92 -2.39 -9.44 -10.84
N LYS A 93 -3.54 -8.80 -11.04
CA LYS A 93 -4.01 -8.40 -12.37
C LYS A 93 -3.01 -7.49 -13.08
N LEU A 94 -2.47 -6.48 -12.41
CA LEU A 94 -1.49 -5.56 -12.97
C LEU A 94 -0.17 -6.29 -13.30
N ILE A 95 0.29 -7.19 -12.45
CA ILE A 95 1.48 -8.02 -12.72
C ILE A 95 1.25 -8.87 -13.96
N LEU A 96 0.13 -9.57 -14.06
CA LEU A 96 -0.20 -10.42 -15.20
C LEU A 96 -0.32 -9.63 -16.50
N GLN A 97 -0.80 -8.39 -16.46
CA GLN A 97 -0.83 -7.51 -17.64
C GLN A 97 0.60 -7.17 -18.13
N VAL A 98 1.53 -6.90 -17.21
CA VAL A 98 2.94 -6.63 -17.55
C VAL A 98 3.64 -7.87 -18.10
N LEU A 99 3.31 -9.05 -17.58
CA LEU A 99 3.90 -10.32 -17.96
C LEU A 99 3.24 -10.98 -19.18
N ALA A 100 2.12 -10.45 -19.66
CA ALA A 100 1.36 -11.03 -20.77
C ALA A 100 2.25 -11.24 -22.01
N GLY A 101 2.23 -12.46 -22.55
CA GLY A 101 3.04 -12.85 -23.71
C GLY A 101 4.54 -13.01 -23.45
N ARG A 102 4.98 -12.98 -22.20
CA ARG A 102 6.38 -13.20 -21.80
C ARG A 102 6.54 -14.58 -21.18
N GLU A 103 7.64 -15.24 -21.48
CA GLU A 103 8.09 -16.40 -20.74
C GLU A 103 8.60 -15.97 -19.36
N ILE A 104 8.15 -16.65 -18.31
CA ILE A 104 8.52 -16.35 -16.92
C ILE A 104 9.02 -17.60 -16.21
N THR A 105 9.97 -17.42 -15.30
CA THR A 105 10.40 -18.46 -14.35
C THR A 105 9.94 -18.07 -12.96
N LEU A 106 9.11 -18.89 -12.34
CA LEU A 106 8.69 -18.72 -10.95
C LEU A 106 9.67 -19.43 -10.02
N ILE A 107 10.29 -18.65 -9.15
CA ILE A 107 11.17 -19.17 -8.11
C ILE A 107 10.46 -19.01 -6.77
N ILE A 108 10.25 -20.13 -6.06
CA ILE A 108 9.69 -20.14 -4.71
C ILE A 108 10.84 -20.47 -3.76
N ASP A 109 11.18 -19.52 -2.89
CA ASP A 109 12.25 -19.67 -1.93
C ASP A 109 11.75 -19.29 -0.53
N GLU A 110 12.26 -19.97 0.50
CA GLU A 110 11.98 -19.64 1.90
C GLU A 110 13.05 -18.70 2.42
N THR A 111 12.62 -17.56 2.96
CA THR A 111 13.52 -16.66 3.69
C THR A 111 13.51 -17.01 5.18
N GLY A 112 14.65 -17.42 5.70
CA GLY A 112 14.85 -17.63 7.12
C GLY A 112 15.32 -16.35 7.81
N ASP A 113 14.77 -16.06 8.98
CA ASP A 113 15.26 -14.99 9.85
C ASP A 113 15.58 -15.53 11.25
N ARG A 114 16.68 -15.03 11.84
CA ARG A 114 17.10 -15.46 13.16
C ARG A 114 16.22 -14.83 14.23
N LYS A 115 15.48 -15.65 14.96
CA LYS A 115 14.71 -15.20 16.11
C LYS A 115 15.56 -15.10 17.36
N LYS A 116 15.37 -14.01 18.09
CA LYS A 116 15.88 -13.81 19.45
C LYS A 116 14.72 -14.11 20.40
N GLY A 117 14.87 -15.09 21.27
CA GLY A 117 13.87 -15.46 22.26
C GLY A 117 13.46 -16.94 22.19
N GLU A 118 12.99 -17.48 23.31
CA GLU A 118 12.72 -18.90 23.51
C GLU A 118 11.22 -19.24 23.44
N THR A 119 10.34 -18.24 23.37
CA THR A 119 8.87 -18.40 23.51
C THR A 119 8.08 -18.06 22.26
N THR A 120 8.67 -18.13 21.06
CA THR A 120 7.97 -17.85 19.81
C THR A 120 7.44 -19.15 19.21
N ASP A 121 6.12 -19.24 19.04
CA ASP A 121 5.47 -20.38 18.37
C ASP A 121 5.82 -20.44 16.87
N TYR A 122 5.70 -21.63 16.28
CA TYR A 122 5.94 -21.88 14.85
C TYR A 122 7.36 -21.59 14.37
N VAL A 123 8.35 -21.63 15.24
CA VAL A 123 9.77 -21.50 14.89
C VAL A 123 10.40 -22.88 14.73
N LYS A 124 11.05 -23.10 13.59
CA LYS A 124 11.76 -24.36 13.29
C LYS A 124 13.23 -24.04 13.01
N ARG A 125 14.13 -24.90 13.49
CA ARG A 125 15.55 -24.81 13.14
C ARG A 125 15.73 -25.17 11.66
N GLN A 126 16.31 -24.25 10.87
CA GLN A 126 16.60 -24.49 9.47
C GLN A 126 17.91 -23.83 9.08
N TYR A 127 18.50 -24.27 7.97
CA TYR A 127 19.68 -23.67 7.40
C TYR A 127 19.36 -22.30 6.79
N ILE A 128 20.16 -21.29 7.09
CA ILE A 128 20.06 -19.96 6.53
C ILE A 128 21.41 -19.67 5.86
N GLY A 129 21.46 -19.64 4.54
CA GLY A 129 22.71 -19.58 3.75
C GLY A 129 23.52 -18.30 3.86
N ASN A 130 23.03 -17.30 4.56
CA ASN A 130 23.66 -15.98 4.74
C ASN A 130 24.11 -15.65 6.18
N LEU A 131 24.25 -16.67 7.03
CA LEU A 131 24.81 -16.55 8.39
C LEU A 131 26.16 -17.25 8.50
#